data_af25ab7505c5d18cda93f2f400322764
#
_entry.id   af25ab7505c5d18cda93f2f400322764
#
_cell.length_a   1.000
_cell.length_b   1.000
_cell.length_c   1.000
_cell.angle_alpha   90.00
_cell.angle_beta   90.00
_cell.angle_gamma   90.00
#
_symmetry.space_group_name_H-M   'P 1'
#
loop_
_entity.id
_entity.type
_entity.pdbx_description
1 polymer ?
#
loop_
_entity_poly.entity_id
_entity_poly.type
_entity_poly.pdbx_seq_one_letter_code
_entity_poly.pdbx_strand_id
1 'polypeptide(L)'
;MSEFSQYTEALHEECGVFGMYDKTGETDMVSAVYSALYALQHRGQEACGIVNAEEGRLASVKGEGLVTEVFNGDNLSTLHGRMAIGHVRYSTAGGGGRENVQPFVFRHHTGDFALAHNGNLVNSRELVRYLEDKGSLFHSTSDSEILAHLIKKEHSSEHRIFAIIDALNMLEGGFAFLIMTENRLYACRDKYGLRPLS
;
A
#
# COMPACT_ATOMS: atom_id res chain seq x y z
N MET A 1 -21.94 39.78 4.67
CA MET A 1 -21.37 39.26 3.39
C MET A 1 -20.00 38.72 3.77
N SER A 2 -19.80 37.61 3.99
CA SER A 2 -20.02 36.18 3.81
C SER A 2 -18.66 35.52 3.90
N GLU A 3 -18.36 34.95 5.09
CA GLU A 3 -17.14 34.15 5.39
C GLU A 3 -17.20 32.73 4.78
N PHE A 4 -18.02 32.52 3.76
CA PHE A 4 -18.23 31.20 3.15
C PHE A 4 -17.31 30.91 1.94
N SER A 5 -16.30 31.73 1.66
CA SER A 5 -15.50 31.66 0.43
C SER A 5 -14.13 30.97 0.59
N GLN A 6 -13.82 30.26 1.69
CA GLN A 6 -12.48 29.68 1.91
C GLN A 6 -12.43 28.16 2.01
N TYR A 7 -13.50 27.44 1.71
CA TYR A 7 -13.51 25.96 1.74
C TYR A 7 -13.79 25.32 0.39
N THR A 8 -13.25 25.87 -0.69
CA THR A 8 -13.00 25.06 -1.90
C THR A 8 -11.55 24.62 -1.88
N GLU A 9 -11.14 23.83 -0.89
CA GLU A 9 -10.06 22.88 -1.11
C GLU A 9 -10.57 21.94 -2.17
N ALA A 10 -10.01 22.05 -3.37
CA ALA A 10 -10.23 21.07 -4.43
C ALA A 10 -9.94 19.70 -3.84
N LEU A 11 -10.84 18.74 -4.03
CA LEU A 11 -10.61 17.35 -3.67
C LEU A 11 -9.32 16.90 -4.34
N HIS A 12 -8.20 16.95 -3.62
CA HIS A 12 -6.94 16.45 -4.10
C HIS A 12 -7.01 14.92 -4.09
N GLU A 13 -6.99 14.34 -5.28
CA GLU A 13 -6.83 12.91 -5.41
C GLU A 13 -5.40 12.54 -5.00
N GLU A 14 -5.29 11.78 -3.93
CA GLU A 14 -4.03 11.41 -3.32
C GLU A 14 -3.75 9.95 -3.54
N CYS A 15 -2.50 9.63 -3.95
CA CYS A 15 -2.00 8.28 -4.17
C CYS A 15 -2.76 7.48 -5.25
N GLY A 16 -2.12 6.44 -5.74
CA GLY A 16 -2.69 5.43 -6.60
C GLY A 16 -2.13 4.07 -6.27
N VAL A 17 -2.98 3.06 -6.26
CA VAL A 17 -2.59 1.67 -6.06
C VAL A 17 -3.02 0.84 -7.26
N PHE A 18 -2.19 -0.10 -7.66
CA PHE A 18 -2.50 -1.09 -8.69
C PHE A 18 -1.97 -2.45 -8.30
N GLY A 19 -2.76 -3.49 -8.52
CA GLY A 19 -2.33 -4.86 -8.26
C GLY A 19 -2.80 -5.79 -9.36
N MET A 20 -1.98 -6.76 -9.69
CA MET A 20 -2.28 -7.75 -10.71
C MET A 20 -1.80 -9.14 -10.29
N TYR A 21 -2.59 -10.14 -10.64
CA TYR A 21 -2.25 -11.55 -10.53
C TYR A 21 -2.54 -12.24 -11.86
N ASP A 22 -1.52 -12.83 -12.46
CA ASP A 22 -1.67 -13.66 -13.65
C ASP A 22 -1.62 -15.14 -13.27
N LYS A 23 -2.77 -15.80 -13.39
CA LYS A 23 -2.90 -17.22 -13.12
C LYS A 23 -2.16 -18.09 -14.15
N THR A 24 -2.05 -17.63 -15.39
CA THR A 24 -1.41 -18.36 -16.49
C THR A 24 0.11 -18.22 -16.48
N GLY A 25 0.62 -17.09 -16.03
CA GLY A 25 2.03 -16.72 -16.08
C GLY A 25 2.50 -16.31 -17.47
N GLU A 26 1.57 -15.95 -18.36
CA GLU A 26 1.87 -15.53 -19.74
C GLU A 26 2.10 -14.02 -19.85
N THR A 27 1.60 -13.24 -18.86
CA THR A 27 1.70 -11.80 -18.86
C THR A 27 3.03 -11.35 -18.24
N ASP A 28 3.70 -10.40 -18.88
CA ASP A 28 4.76 -9.62 -18.23
C ASP A 28 4.13 -8.71 -17.17
N MET A 29 4.05 -9.26 -15.97
CA MET A 29 3.37 -8.66 -14.83
C MET A 29 3.97 -7.33 -14.44
N VAL A 30 5.31 -7.24 -14.46
CA VAL A 30 6.04 -6.06 -14.04
C VAL A 30 5.82 -4.90 -15.01
N SER A 31 5.89 -5.16 -16.32
CA SER A 31 5.58 -4.16 -17.35
C SER A 31 4.12 -3.70 -17.29
N ALA A 32 3.19 -4.60 -16.97
CA ALA A 32 1.78 -4.24 -16.81
C ALA A 32 1.57 -3.31 -15.61
N VAL A 33 2.19 -3.63 -14.44
CA VAL A 33 2.12 -2.78 -13.25
C VAL A 33 2.83 -1.44 -13.49
N TYR A 34 4.00 -1.43 -14.11
CA TYR A 34 4.69 -0.20 -14.50
C TYR A 34 3.79 0.70 -15.36
N SER A 35 3.17 0.16 -16.39
CA SER A 35 2.28 0.92 -17.30
C SER A 35 1.06 1.47 -16.56
N ALA A 36 0.50 0.70 -15.62
CA ALA A 36 -0.59 1.15 -14.78
C ALA A 36 -0.17 2.29 -13.83
N LEU A 37 1.02 2.19 -13.20
CA LEU A 37 1.54 3.27 -12.36
C LEU A 37 1.84 4.53 -13.17
N TYR A 38 2.35 4.38 -14.39
CA TYR A 38 2.55 5.51 -15.30
C TYR A 38 1.22 6.22 -15.62
N ALA A 39 0.16 5.45 -15.89
CA ALA A 39 -1.18 6.00 -16.11
C ALA A 39 -1.75 6.67 -14.83
N LEU A 40 -1.40 6.17 -13.65
CA LEU A 40 -1.81 6.73 -12.36
C LEU A 40 -0.89 7.87 -11.86
N GLN A 41 0.18 8.22 -12.60
CA GLN A 41 1.19 9.21 -12.18
C GLN A 41 0.60 10.57 -11.80
N HIS A 42 -0.52 10.97 -12.43
CA HIS A 42 -1.22 12.21 -12.10
C HIS A 42 -1.76 12.25 -10.66
N ARG A 43 -1.91 11.10 -10.01
CA ARG A 43 -2.37 10.94 -8.63
C ARG A 43 -1.23 10.99 -7.60
N GLY A 44 0.03 10.76 -8.02
CA GLY A 44 1.17 10.76 -7.12
C GLY A 44 2.49 10.95 -7.87
N GLN A 45 3.22 12.02 -7.56
CA GLN A 45 4.44 12.41 -8.29
C GLN A 45 5.70 12.47 -7.41
N GLU A 46 5.59 12.12 -6.12
CA GLU A 46 6.71 12.23 -5.19
C GLU A 46 7.51 10.96 -5.05
N ALA A 47 6.85 9.84 -5.10
CA ALA A 47 7.50 8.54 -4.94
C ALA A 47 6.65 7.44 -5.59
N CYS A 48 7.29 6.37 -5.98
CA CYS A 48 6.60 5.19 -6.49
C CYS A 48 7.36 3.91 -6.14
N GLY A 49 6.65 2.79 -6.22
CA GLY A 49 7.24 1.49 -5.96
C GLY A 49 6.44 0.35 -6.57
N ILE A 50 7.14 -0.73 -6.86
CA ILE A 50 6.59 -2.02 -7.28
C ILE A 50 7.16 -3.09 -6.36
N VAL A 51 6.30 -3.98 -5.88
CA VAL A 51 6.69 -5.22 -5.21
C VAL A 51 6.07 -6.38 -5.98
N ASN A 52 6.86 -7.39 -6.25
CA ASN A 52 6.41 -8.63 -6.88
C ASN A 52 6.63 -9.84 -5.97
N ALA A 53 5.90 -10.92 -6.25
CA ALA A 53 6.06 -12.20 -5.57
C ALA A 53 6.51 -13.27 -6.56
N GLU A 54 7.65 -13.91 -6.27
CA GLU A 54 8.24 -14.98 -7.06
C GLU A 54 8.88 -16.01 -6.14
N GLU A 55 8.63 -17.30 -6.40
CA GLU A 55 9.25 -18.46 -5.72
C GLU A 55 9.27 -18.35 -4.19
N GLY A 56 8.17 -17.86 -3.60
CA GLY A 56 8.06 -17.72 -2.14
C GLY A 56 8.84 -16.54 -1.56
N ARG A 57 9.21 -15.56 -2.37
CA ARG A 57 9.91 -14.34 -1.94
C ARG A 57 9.25 -13.09 -2.49
N LEU A 58 9.44 -11.99 -1.78
CA LEU A 58 9.05 -10.66 -2.24
C LEU A 58 10.29 -9.86 -2.64
N ALA A 59 10.29 -9.36 -3.88
CA ALA A 59 11.29 -8.41 -4.35
C ALA A 59 10.64 -7.04 -4.57
N SER A 60 11.41 -5.97 -4.40
CA SER A 60 10.88 -4.61 -4.49
C SER A 60 11.86 -3.67 -5.17
N VAL A 61 11.31 -2.81 -6.02
CA VAL A 61 11.99 -1.60 -6.52
C VAL A 61 11.12 -0.42 -6.18
N LYS A 62 11.67 0.56 -5.48
CA LYS A 62 10.96 1.78 -5.07
C LYS A 62 11.91 2.94 -4.85
N GLY A 63 11.40 4.14 -5.06
CA GLY A 63 12.19 5.36 -4.91
C GLY A 63 11.34 6.62 -4.89
N GLU A 64 11.99 7.73 -4.58
CA GLU A 64 11.44 9.07 -4.70
C GLU A 64 11.59 9.55 -6.14
N GLY A 65 10.58 10.19 -6.69
CA GLY A 65 10.53 10.69 -8.06
C GLY A 65 9.38 10.09 -8.88
N LEU A 66 9.35 10.45 -10.15
CA LEU A 66 8.37 9.98 -11.12
C LEU A 66 8.61 8.51 -11.48
N VAL A 67 7.56 7.85 -11.96
CA VAL A 67 7.64 6.45 -12.42
C VAL A 67 8.78 6.24 -13.42
N THR A 68 8.96 7.18 -14.37
CA THR A 68 10.02 7.12 -15.38
C THR A 68 11.42 7.42 -14.83
N GLU A 69 11.53 8.03 -13.66
CA GLU A 69 12.81 8.33 -13.00
C GLU A 69 13.26 7.18 -12.11
N VAL A 70 12.30 6.58 -11.38
CA VAL A 70 12.56 5.49 -10.44
C VAL A 70 12.78 4.17 -11.15
N PHE A 71 12.00 3.89 -12.21
CA PHE A 71 12.09 2.61 -12.90
C PHE A 71 12.82 2.74 -14.23
N ASN A 72 13.69 1.79 -14.49
CA ASN A 72 14.43 1.61 -15.74
C ASN A 72 14.53 0.12 -16.10
N GLY A 73 15.03 -0.17 -17.30
CA GLY A 73 15.14 -1.56 -17.76
C GLY A 73 15.95 -2.47 -16.83
N ASP A 74 17.00 -1.93 -16.22
CA ASP A 74 17.89 -2.71 -15.35
C ASP A 74 17.21 -3.11 -14.05
N ASN A 75 16.57 -2.17 -13.36
CA ASN A 75 15.92 -2.46 -12.09
C ASN A 75 14.58 -3.19 -12.23
N LEU A 76 13.83 -2.94 -13.31
CA LEU A 76 12.62 -3.71 -13.62
C LEU A 76 12.94 -5.16 -13.96
N SER A 77 14.07 -5.42 -14.62
CA SER A 77 14.51 -6.78 -14.94
C SER A 77 14.85 -7.64 -13.73
N THR A 78 14.92 -7.04 -12.54
CA THR A 78 15.10 -7.79 -11.27
C THR A 78 13.79 -8.26 -10.65
N LEU A 79 12.66 -7.83 -11.21
CA LEU A 79 11.32 -8.17 -10.74
C LEU A 79 10.69 -9.19 -11.66
N HIS A 80 10.31 -10.34 -11.13
CA HIS A 80 9.68 -11.43 -11.87
C HIS A 80 8.52 -12.02 -11.09
N GLY A 81 7.72 -12.87 -11.72
CA GLY A 81 6.68 -13.62 -11.04
C GLY A 81 5.28 -13.34 -11.56
N ARG A 82 4.29 -13.90 -10.87
CA ARG A 82 2.88 -13.90 -11.31
C ARG A 82 2.00 -12.92 -10.57
N MET A 83 2.53 -12.25 -9.56
CA MET A 83 1.80 -11.24 -8.79
C MET A 83 2.70 -10.04 -8.57
N ALA A 84 2.12 -8.86 -8.71
CA ALA A 84 2.78 -7.62 -8.33
C ALA A 84 1.75 -6.60 -7.85
N ILE A 85 2.19 -5.74 -6.93
CA ILE A 85 1.46 -4.55 -6.50
C ILE A 85 2.34 -3.33 -6.69
N GLY A 86 1.71 -2.21 -7.04
CA GLY A 86 2.40 -0.94 -7.23
C GLY A 86 1.68 0.20 -6.53
N HIS A 87 2.42 1.26 -6.28
CA HIS A 87 1.95 2.47 -5.62
C HIS A 87 2.59 3.70 -6.24
N VAL A 88 1.82 4.76 -6.44
CA VAL A 88 2.29 6.14 -6.67
C VAL A 88 1.84 7.01 -5.50
N ARG A 89 2.78 7.79 -4.95
CA ARG A 89 2.57 8.56 -3.74
C ARG A 89 2.45 10.05 -4.04
N TYR A 90 1.44 10.65 -3.41
CA TYR A 90 1.36 12.09 -3.19
C TYR A 90 1.43 12.33 -1.68
N SER A 91 2.33 13.18 -1.17
CA SER A 91 2.36 13.46 0.26
C SER A 91 1.36 14.54 0.60
N THR A 92 0.49 14.20 1.54
CA THR A 92 -0.24 15.17 2.34
C THR A 92 0.67 15.69 3.44
N ALA A 93 0.49 16.93 3.81
CA ALA A 93 1.29 17.71 4.75
C ALA A 93 2.12 16.91 5.78
N GLY A 94 3.44 16.91 5.64
CA GLY A 94 4.36 16.59 6.72
C GLY A 94 5.08 15.24 6.68
N GLY A 95 4.91 14.42 5.66
CA GLY A 95 5.47 13.07 5.64
C GLY A 95 6.28 12.70 4.39
N GLY A 96 7.24 13.55 3.96
CA GLY A 96 8.26 13.13 3.00
C GLY A 96 9.23 12.16 3.66
N GLY A 97 9.91 11.33 2.85
CA GLY A 97 10.97 10.46 3.33
C GLY A 97 10.87 9.07 2.73
N ARG A 98 12.03 8.49 2.51
CA ARG A 98 12.20 7.19 1.85
C ARG A 98 11.52 6.05 2.62
N GLU A 99 11.42 6.20 3.95
CA GLU A 99 10.73 5.26 4.84
C GLU A 99 9.23 5.17 4.57
N ASN A 100 8.63 6.19 3.94
CA ASN A 100 7.21 6.24 3.62
C ASN A 100 6.88 5.79 2.18
N VAL A 101 7.89 5.40 1.41
CA VAL A 101 7.66 4.94 0.02
C VAL A 101 7.05 3.55 0.03
N GLN A 102 5.88 3.44 -0.58
CA GLN A 102 5.13 2.20 -0.71
C GLN A 102 5.38 1.52 -2.07
N PRO A 103 5.08 0.18 -2.19
CA PRO A 103 4.54 -0.70 -1.17
C PRO A 103 5.54 -0.98 -0.04
N PHE A 104 5.01 -1.12 1.19
CA PHE A 104 5.81 -1.61 2.31
C PHE A 104 6.01 -3.12 2.21
N VAL A 105 7.19 -3.60 2.60
CA VAL A 105 7.48 -5.04 2.69
C VAL A 105 7.81 -5.36 4.14
N PHE A 106 7.05 -6.29 4.71
CA PHE A 106 7.21 -6.77 6.08
C PHE A 106 7.69 -8.21 6.05
N ARG A 107 8.83 -8.44 6.70
CA ARG A 107 9.42 -9.78 6.84
C ARG A 107 9.00 -10.41 8.16
N HIS A 108 8.53 -11.64 8.09
CA HIS A 108 8.10 -12.36 9.28
C HIS A 108 8.32 -13.87 9.13
N HIS A 109 8.64 -14.55 10.23
CA HIS A 109 8.91 -16.00 10.24
C HIS A 109 7.72 -16.86 9.75
N THR A 110 6.49 -16.33 9.77
CA THR A 110 5.30 -17.02 9.22
C THR A 110 5.01 -16.67 7.76
N GLY A 111 5.92 -16.01 7.08
CA GLY A 111 5.82 -15.55 5.68
C GLY A 111 5.77 -14.02 5.56
N ASP A 112 6.42 -13.55 4.52
CA ASP A 112 6.50 -12.14 4.17
C ASP A 112 5.18 -11.64 3.56
N PHE A 113 4.94 -10.33 3.66
CA PHE A 113 3.85 -9.70 2.95
C PHE A 113 4.18 -8.25 2.59
N ALA A 114 3.55 -7.77 1.52
CA ALA A 114 3.63 -6.39 1.08
C ALA A 114 2.28 -5.70 1.17
N LEU A 115 2.30 -4.39 1.36
CA LEU A 115 1.13 -3.56 1.58
C LEU A 115 1.22 -2.26 0.78
N ALA A 116 0.19 -1.94 0.01
CA ALA A 116 -0.02 -0.64 -0.62
C ALA A 116 -1.36 -0.05 -0.18
N HIS A 117 -1.40 1.25 0.09
CA HIS A 117 -2.54 1.95 0.65
C HIS A 117 -2.84 3.25 -0.12
N ASN A 118 -4.08 3.42 -0.48
CA ASN A 118 -4.65 4.70 -0.92
C ASN A 118 -5.75 5.10 0.04
N GLY A 119 -5.56 6.15 0.80
CA GLY A 119 -6.54 6.66 1.75
C GLY A 119 -5.95 7.30 2.98
N ASN A 120 -6.80 7.46 4.00
CA ASN A 120 -6.42 8.05 5.28
C ASN A 120 -7.24 7.42 6.41
N LEU A 121 -6.56 7.06 7.50
CA LEU A 121 -7.18 6.51 8.71
C LEU A 121 -7.43 7.62 9.73
N VAL A 122 -8.71 7.83 10.08
CA VAL A 122 -9.08 8.89 11.02
C VAL A 122 -8.77 8.54 12.46
N ASN A 123 -8.70 7.25 12.81
CA ASN A 123 -8.33 6.75 14.14
C ASN A 123 -6.86 6.32 14.26
N SER A 124 -5.99 6.77 13.35
CA SER A 124 -4.58 6.38 13.29
C SER A 124 -3.84 6.62 14.60
N ARG A 125 -4.02 7.79 15.23
CA ARG A 125 -3.35 8.15 16.50
C ARG A 125 -3.71 7.23 17.66
N GLU A 126 -4.97 6.83 17.73
CA GLU A 126 -5.46 5.90 18.75
C GLU A 126 -4.88 4.51 18.57
N LEU A 127 -4.88 4.03 17.32
CA LEU A 127 -4.35 2.72 16.97
C LEU A 127 -2.82 2.64 17.17
N VAL A 128 -2.09 3.71 16.84
CA VAL A 128 -0.63 3.77 17.10
C VAL A 128 -0.37 3.60 18.60
N ARG A 129 -1.03 4.39 19.46
CA ARG A 129 -0.87 4.27 20.93
C ARG A 129 -1.21 2.87 21.42
N TYR A 130 -2.33 2.32 20.99
CA TYR A 130 -2.74 0.96 21.33
C TYR A 130 -1.68 -0.08 20.95
N LEU A 131 -1.06 0.07 19.78
CA LEU A 131 -0.04 -0.84 19.30
C LEU A 131 1.31 -0.66 20.01
N GLU A 132 1.71 0.59 20.28
CA GLU A 132 2.93 0.90 21.05
C GLU A 132 2.85 0.38 22.49
N ASP A 133 1.72 0.56 23.17
CA ASP A 133 1.45 0.02 24.51
C ASP A 133 1.57 -1.51 24.54
N LYS A 134 1.38 -2.17 23.40
CA LYS A 134 1.57 -3.60 23.21
C LYS A 134 2.93 -3.99 22.64
N GLY A 135 3.86 -3.05 22.59
CA GLY A 135 5.25 -3.28 22.18
C GLY A 135 5.51 -3.27 20.67
N SER A 136 4.61 -2.70 19.86
CA SER A 136 4.91 -2.44 18.43
C SER A 136 5.88 -1.29 18.30
N LEU A 137 6.79 -1.40 17.31
CA LEU A 137 7.71 -0.34 16.93
C LEU A 137 7.41 0.06 15.48
N PHE A 138 7.15 1.33 15.26
CA PHE A 138 6.89 1.88 13.93
C PHE A 138 8.19 2.34 13.27
N HIS A 139 8.34 2.09 11.98
CA HIS A 139 9.51 2.45 11.17
C HIS A 139 9.21 3.59 10.21
N SER A 140 7.94 3.87 9.99
CA SER A 140 7.46 4.96 9.12
C SER A 140 6.49 5.85 9.87
N THR A 141 6.18 7.01 9.31
CA THR A 141 5.13 7.89 9.81
C THR A 141 3.78 7.64 9.10
N SER A 142 3.74 6.63 8.22
CA SER A 142 2.56 6.29 7.45
C SER A 142 1.54 5.51 8.30
N ASP A 143 0.29 5.91 8.24
CA ASP A 143 -0.83 5.18 8.84
C ASP A 143 -1.02 3.77 8.26
N SER A 144 -0.47 3.52 7.09
CA SER A 144 -0.52 2.21 6.43
C SER A 144 0.19 1.11 7.23
N GLU A 145 1.23 1.45 8.01
CA GLU A 145 1.97 0.49 8.84
C GLU A 145 1.11 -0.07 9.99
N ILE A 146 0.09 0.67 10.41
CA ILE A 146 -0.87 0.25 11.44
C ILE A 146 -1.52 -1.08 11.06
N LEU A 147 -1.99 -1.20 9.81
CA LEU A 147 -2.64 -2.43 9.33
C LEU A 147 -1.70 -3.64 9.42
N ALA A 148 -0.42 -3.45 9.09
CA ALA A 148 0.58 -4.51 9.18
C ALA A 148 0.74 -5.03 10.62
N HIS A 149 0.82 -4.12 11.59
CA HIS A 149 0.90 -4.47 13.00
C HIS A 149 -0.37 -5.16 13.51
N LEU A 150 -1.56 -4.68 13.12
CA LEU A 150 -2.82 -5.30 13.48
C LEU A 150 -2.94 -6.74 12.94
N ILE A 151 -2.65 -6.96 11.65
CA ILE A 151 -2.66 -8.30 11.04
C ILE A 151 -1.74 -9.27 11.80
N LYS A 152 -0.62 -8.78 12.34
CA LYS A 152 0.33 -9.62 13.09
C LYS A 152 -0.07 -9.87 14.53
N LYS A 153 -0.84 -8.98 15.14
CA LYS A 153 -1.33 -9.15 16.53
C LYS A 153 -2.53 -10.06 16.66
N GLU A 154 -3.42 -10.04 15.68
CA GLU A 154 -4.65 -10.85 15.66
C GLU A 154 -4.38 -12.33 15.31
N HIS A 155 -3.31 -12.90 15.89
CA HIS A 155 -2.87 -14.28 15.64
C HIS A 155 -3.80 -15.39 16.17
N SER A 156 -5.00 -15.08 16.63
CA SER A 156 -5.92 -16.09 17.14
C SER A 156 -6.61 -16.91 16.04
N SER A 157 -6.48 -16.54 14.77
CA SER A 157 -7.11 -17.26 13.67
C SER A 157 -6.11 -18.17 12.94
N GLU A 158 -6.48 -19.44 12.76
CA GLU A 158 -5.71 -20.41 11.97
C GLU A 158 -5.52 -19.99 10.50
N HIS A 159 -6.29 -19.00 10.04
CA HIS A 159 -6.26 -18.52 8.65
C HIS A 159 -5.98 -17.02 8.59
N ARG A 160 -4.94 -16.64 7.86
CA ARG A 160 -4.51 -15.25 7.63
C ARG A 160 -5.64 -14.31 7.16
N ILE A 161 -6.62 -14.82 6.42
CA ILE A 161 -7.76 -14.02 5.94
C ILE A 161 -8.59 -13.45 7.09
N PHE A 162 -8.79 -14.21 8.17
CA PHE A 162 -9.55 -13.72 9.32
C PHE A 162 -8.77 -12.65 10.08
N ALA A 163 -7.45 -12.81 10.24
CA ALA A 163 -6.60 -11.77 10.82
C ALA A 163 -6.65 -10.46 10.01
N ILE A 164 -6.70 -10.54 8.67
CA ILE A 164 -6.88 -9.37 7.80
C ILE A 164 -8.24 -8.74 8.04
N ILE A 165 -9.32 -9.53 8.09
CA ILE A 165 -10.69 -9.02 8.30
C ILE A 165 -10.80 -8.35 9.67
N ASP A 166 -10.29 -8.98 10.72
CA ASP A 166 -10.34 -8.44 12.08
C ASP A 166 -9.55 -7.13 12.19
N ALA A 167 -8.36 -7.09 11.56
CA ALA A 167 -7.56 -5.86 11.49
C ALA A 167 -8.28 -4.73 10.74
N LEU A 168 -8.90 -5.03 9.59
CA LEU A 168 -9.65 -4.05 8.80
C LEU A 168 -10.87 -3.51 9.55
N ASN A 169 -11.53 -4.32 10.37
CA ASN A 169 -12.67 -3.91 11.19
C ASN A 169 -12.30 -2.91 12.30
N MET A 170 -11.01 -2.84 12.67
CA MET A 170 -10.50 -1.86 13.63
C MET A 170 -10.22 -0.50 12.98
N LEU A 171 -10.13 -0.42 11.65
CA LEU A 171 -9.79 0.80 10.93
C LEU A 171 -11.04 1.67 10.71
N GLU A 172 -10.86 2.97 10.90
CA GLU A 172 -11.85 3.99 10.56
C GLU A 172 -11.28 4.96 9.55
N GLY A 173 -12.09 5.34 8.56
CA GLY A 173 -11.69 6.25 7.49
C GLY A 173 -12.03 5.73 6.10
N GLY A 174 -11.55 6.44 5.08
CA GLY A 174 -11.66 6.03 3.69
C GLY A 174 -10.35 5.40 3.22
N PHE A 175 -10.38 4.13 2.82
CA PHE A 175 -9.18 3.41 2.41
C PHE A 175 -9.41 2.37 1.32
N ALA A 176 -8.37 2.17 0.51
CA ALA A 176 -8.20 1.01 -0.35
C ALA A 176 -6.81 0.41 -0.09
N PHE A 177 -6.76 -0.85 0.29
CA PHE A 177 -5.53 -1.58 0.52
C PHE A 177 -5.33 -2.71 -0.49
N LEU A 178 -4.08 -2.86 -0.93
CA LEU A 178 -3.61 -4.08 -1.57
C LEU A 178 -2.64 -4.77 -0.61
N ILE A 179 -2.91 -6.03 -0.30
CA ILE A 179 -2.08 -6.85 0.57
C ILE A 179 -1.64 -8.05 -0.25
N MET A 180 -0.33 -8.20 -0.44
CA MET A 180 0.24 -9.30 -1.21
C MET A 180 1.13 -10.14 -0.32
N THR A 181 0.90 -11.42 -0.31
CA THR A 181 1.80 -12.42 0.28
C THR A 181 2.57 -13.12 -0.84
N GLU A 182 3.41 -14.07 -0.49
CA GLU A 182 4.15 -14.87 -1.46
C GLU A 182 3.27 -15.59 -2.49
N ASN A 183 1.99 -15.84 -2.17
CA ASN A 183 1.10 -16.64 -3.01
C ASN A 183 -0.36 -16.15 -3.07
N ARG A 184 -0.67 -15.00 -2.50
CA ARG A 184 -2.03 -14.45 -2.48
C ARG A 184 -2.01 -12.93 -2.61
N LEU A 185 -2.98 -12.41 -3.34
CA LEU A 185 -3.28 -10.99 -3.45
C LEU A 185 -4.68 -10.74 -2.87
N TYR A 186 -4.77 -9.82 -1.92
CA TYR A 186 -6.02 -9.34 -1.35
C TYR A 186 -6.21 -7.88 -1.72
N ALA A 187 -7.40 -7.55 -2.17
CA ALA A 187 -7.84 -6.19 -2.41
C ALA A 187 -8.97 -5.86 -1.42
N CYS A 188 -8.76 -4.83 -0.63
CA CYS A 188 -9.64 -4.48 0.48
C CYS A 188 -10.00 -3.00 0.41
N ARG A 189 -11.24 -2.65 0.74
CA ARG A 189 -11.66 -1.25 0.84
C ARG A 189 -12.48 -1.04 2.10
N ASP A 190 -12.62 0.23 2.48
CA ASP A 190 -13.50 0.61 3.57
C ASP A 190 -14.96 0.17 3.33
N LYS A 191 -15.69 -0.01 4.41
CA LYS A 191 -17.07 -0.54 4.38
C LYS A 191 -18.06 0.34 3.63
N TYR A 192 -17.74 1.61 3.44
CA TYR A 192 -18.62 2.58 2.74
C TYR A 192 -18.19 2.79 1.29
N GLY A 193 -17.01 2.28 0.88
CA GLY A 193 -16.47 2.48 -0.45
C GLY A 193 -16.07 3.92 -0.73
N LEU A 194 -15.60 4.66 0.29
CA LEU A 194 -15.16 6.04 0.17
C LEU A 194 -13.96 6.18 -0.76
N ARG A 195 -13.06 5.19 -0.75
CA ARG A 195 -12.00 5.11 -1.76
C ARG A 195 -12.37 4.10 -2.84
N PRO A 196 -12.25 4.46 -4.13
CA PRO A 196 -12.56 3.55 -5.22
C PRO A 196 -11.56 2.40 -5.26
N LEU A 197 -12.06 1.21 -5.53
CA LEU A 197 -11.31 0.01 -5.86
C LEU A 197 -12.12 -0.79 -6.87
N SER A 198 -11.62 -0.95 -8.10
CA SER A 198 -12.26 -1.61 -9.24
C SER A 198 -11.36 -2.72 -9.82
#